data_ae93d9110eceb347d8d7ee8206e2d98c
#
_entry.id   ae93d9110eceb347d8d7ee8206e2d98c
#
_cell.length_a   1.000
_cell.length_b   1.000
_cell.length_c   1.000
_cell.angle_alpha   90.00
_cell.angle_beta   90.00
_cell.angle_gamma   90.00
#
_symmetry.space_group_name_H-M   'P 1'
#
loop_
_entity.id
_entity.type
_entity.pdbx_description
1 polymer ?
#
loop_
_entity_poly.entity_id
_entity_poly.type
_entity_poly.pdbx_seq_one_letter_code
_entity_poly.pdbx_strand_id
1 'polypeptide(L)'
;MPMQQQSRRLASAVALLSLASTVVLLSISLDAAKAQGVKPILEPITGKEELGDLSQPQQALAQFYRAFNTRDLKMIDENFAHSDEVAIDNHLGGIRRGADQPHVMYEGVFKSPADVHVEFWDYTIHRAGDVFWAVGRERGTYRDGEGAKPLNIRTSRIFQLIDGRWRQMHHHGSIENATLLGEYQNAVRSAASKSQ
;
A
#
# COMPACT_ATOMS: atom_id res chain seq x y z
N MET A 1 -64.21 -40.93 -74.83
CA MET A 1 -63.22 -41.65 -74.06
C MET A 1 -62.70 -40.71 -73.01
N PRO A 2 -63.04 -40.83 -71.70
CA PRO A 2 -62.50 -40.01 -70.69
C PRO A 2 -61.49 -40.77 -69.81
N MET A 3 -60.39 -40.20 -69.60
CA MET A 3 -59.38 -40.65 -68.65
C MET A 3 -59.74 -40.24 -67.21
N GLN A 4 -59.76 -41.23 -66.35
CA GLN A 4 -59.94 -41.04 -64.91
C GLN A 4 -58.70 -40.43 -64.23
N GLN A 5 -58.89 -39.33 -63.59
CA GLN A 5 -57.87 -38.70 -62.76
C GLN A 5 -58.07 -39.12 -61.29
N GLN A 6 -57.18 -39.97 -60.79
CA GLN A 6 -57.14 -40.35 -59.39
C GLN A 6 -56.46 -39.29 -58.62
N SER A 7 -57.18 -38.60 -57.76
CA SER A 7 -56.61 -37.66 -56.73
C SER A 7 -56.08 -38.45 -55.55
N ARG A 8 -54.80 -38.48 -55.41
CA ARG A 8 -54.14 -38.93 -54.18
C ARG A 8 -54.13 -37.79 -53.18
N ARG A 9 -54.83 -37.97 -52.09
CA ARG A 9 -54.75 -37.10 -50.91
C ARG A 9 -53.47 -37.46 -50.14
N LEU A 10 -52.51 -36.56 -50.11
CA LEU A 10 -51.38 -36.61 -49.22
C LEU A 10 -51.81 -36.05 -47.89
N ALA A 11 -51.85 -36.89 -46.85
CA ALA A 11 -52.01 -36.47 -45.47
C ALA A 11 -50.67 -35.99 -44.97
N SER A 12 -50.55 -34.70 -44.77
CA SER A 12 -49.38 -34.13 -44.11
C SER A 12 -49.50 -34.32 -42.59
N ALA A 13 -48.71 -35.23 -42.06
CA ALA A 13 -48.51 -35.33 -40.59
C ALA A 13 -47.55 -34.22 -40.14
N VAL A 14 -48.07 -33.22 -39.45
CA VAL A 14 -47.30 -32.22 -38.80
C VAL A 14 -46.80 -32.81 -37.44
N ALA A 15 -45.55 -33.22 -37.41
CA ALA A 15 -44.90 -33.62 -36.20
C ALA A 15 -44.52 -32.36 -35.40
N LEU A 16 -45.24 -32.05 -34.31
CA LEU A 16 -44.89 -31.05 -33.34
C LEU A 16 -43.71 -31.58 -32.50
N LEU A 17 -42.49 -31.14 -32.81
CA LEU A 17 -41.34 -31.28 -31.92
C LEU A 17 -41.49 -30.27 -30.77
N SER A 18 -41.92 -30.74 -29.64
CA SER A 18 -41.82 -29.95 -28.39
C SER A 18 -40.37 -29.96 -27.90
N LEU A 19 -39.64 -28.88 -28.14
CA LEU A 19 -38.36 -28.60 -27.48
C LEU A 19 -38.64 -28.30 -26.02
N ALA A 20 -38.45 -29.30 -25.16
CA ALA A 20 -38.36 -29.06 -23.71
C ALA A 20 -37.00 -28.41 -23.40
N SER A 21 -36.96 -27.09 -23.33
CA SER A 21 -35.80 -26.35 -22.84
C SER A 21 -35.66 -26.61 -21.35
N THR A 22 -34.79 -27.55 -21.01
CA THR A 22 -34.36 -27.75 -19.61
C THR A 22 -33.43 -26.59 -19.22
N VAL A 23 -33.99 -25.57 -18.60
CA VAL A 23 -33.19 -24.50 -17.96
C VAL A 23 -32.54 -25.11 -16.72
N VAL A 24 -31.29 -25.52 -16.86
CA VAL A 24 -30.44 -25.86 -15.71
C VAL A 24 -30.11 -24.55 -15.03
N LEU A 25 -30.85 -24.21 -13.98
CA LEU A 25 -30.48 -23.15 -13.01
C LEU A 25 -29.26 -23.65 -12.24
N LEU A 26 -28.08 -23.29 -12.76
CA LEU A 26 -26.84 -23.39 -11.98
C LEU A 26 -26.96 -22.38 -10.85
N SER A 27 -27.45 -22.81 -9.70
CA SER A 27 -27.35 -22.05 -8.46
C SER A 27 -25.88 -21.98 -8.07
N ILE A 28 -25.19 -20.94 -8.55
CA ILE A 28 -23.89 -20.54 -7.99
C ILE A 28 -24.20 -20.08 -6.57
N SER A 29 -24.03 -20.96 -5.61
CA SER A 29 -23.94 -20.57 -4.23
C SER A 29 -22.72 -19.66 -4.12
N LEU A 30 -22.92 -18.33 -4.17
CA LEU A 30 -21.93 -17.40 -3.66
C LEU A 30 -21.89 -17.66 -2.15
N ASP A 31 -21.11 -18.65 -1.75
CA ASP A 31 -20.57 -18.65 -0.42
C ASP A 31 -19.81 -17.33 -0.31
N ALA A 32 -20.45 -16.35 0.31
CA ALA A 32 -19.77 -15.18 0.81
C ALA A 32 -18.78 -15.71 1.86
N ALA A 33 -17.62 -16.17 1.38
CA ALA A 33 -16.47 -16.38 2.22
C ALA A 33 -16.33 -15.06 2.96
N LYS A 34 -16.69 -15.05 4.25
CA LYS A 34 -16.40 -13.93 5.13
C LYS A 34 -14.92 -13.69 4.94
N ALA A 35 -14.57 -12.60 4.27
CA ALA A 35 -13.19 -12.22 4.07
C ALA A 35 -12.59 -12.13 5.46
N GLN A 36 -11.87 -13.17 5.87
CA GLN A 36 -11.10 -13.10 7.10
C GLN A 36 -10.06 -12.03 6.83
N GLY A 37 -10.16 -10.92 7.54
CA GLY A 37 -9.20 -9.83 7.42
C GLY A 37 -7.78 -10.39 7.57
N VAL A 38 -6.85 -9.84 6.82
CA VAL A 38 -5.43 -10.20 6.93
C VAL A 38 -5.01 -10.00 8.38
N LYS A 39 -4.46 -11.04 9.01
CA LYS A 39 -4.00 -10.95 10.40
C LYS A 39 -2.77 -10.04 10.48
N PRO A 40 -2.70 -9.14 11.47
CA PRO A 40 -1.52 -8.32 11.69
C PRO A 40 -0.28 -9.17 11.98
N ILE A 41 0.85 -8.74 11.45
CA ILE A 41 2.18 -9.24 11.78
C ILE A 41 2.64 -8.47 13.02
N LEU A 42 2.93 -9.18 14.11
CA LEU A 42 3.29 -8.58 15.40
C LEU A 42 4.81 -8.44 15.57
N GLU A 43 5.60 -9.23 14.83
CA GLU A 43 7.05 -9.06 14.80
C GLU A 43 7.38 -7.73 14.10
N PRO A 44 8.09 -6.81 14.78
CA PRO A 44 8.36 -5.49 14.20
C PRO A 44 9.39 -5.53 13.09
N ILE A 45 9.32 -4.56 12.19
CA ILE A 45 10.41 -4.20 11.30
C ILE A 45 11.17 -3.03 11.94
N THR A 46 12.43 -3.27 12.28
CA THR A 46 13.28 -2.35 13.08
C THR A 46 14.29 -1.59 12.23
N GLY A 47 14.55 -2.07 10.99
CA GLY A 47 15.66 -1.61 10.16
C GLY A 47 17.01 -2.24 10.50
N LYS A 48 17.05 -3.18 11.46
CA LYS A 48 18.26 -3.95 11.83
C LYS A 48 18.35 -5.31 11.16
N GLU A 49 17.28 -5.72 10.49
CA GLU A 49 17.18 -6.98 9.74
C GLU A 49 18.26 -7.04 8.66
N GLU A 50 18.84 -8.22 8.42
CA GLU A 50 19.70 -8.42 7.25
C GLU A 50 18.92 -8.10 5.97
N LEU A 51 19.43 -7.13 5.19
CA LEU A 51 18.84 -6.80 3.90
C LEU A 51 19.25 -7.83 2.86
N GLY A 52 18.24 -8.50 2.32
CA GLY A 52 18.41 -9.53 1.28
C GLY A 52 17.74 -9.11 -0.02
N ASP A 53 16.83 -9.96 -0.50
CA ASP A 53 16.11 -9.77 -1.76
C ASP A 53 15.05 -8.68 -1.66
N LEU A 54 15.30 -7.53 -2.28
CA LEU A 54 14.38 -6.38 -2.32
C LEU A 54 13.15 -6.60 -3.22
N SER A 55 13.00 -7.78 -3.84
CA SER A 55 11.74 -8.23 -4.43
C SER A 55 10.75 -8.74 -3.37
N GLN A 56 11.18 -8.89 -2.12
CA GLN A 56 10.32 -9.26 -1.01
C GLN A 56 9.79 -8.00 -0.29
N PRO A 57 8.46 -7.88 -0.07
CA PRO A 57 7.86 -6.69 0.56
C PRO A 57 8.47 -6.31 1.91
N GLN A 58 8.74 -7.29 2.79
CA GLN A 58 9.33 -7.05 4.09
C GLN A 58 10.74 -6.46 3.99
N GLN A 59 11.52 -6.87 2.98
CA GLN A 59 12.87 -6.35 2.76
C GLN A 59 12.86 -4.89 2.28
N ALA A 60 11.90 -4.51 1.44
CA ALA A 60 11.72 -3.12 1.03
C ALA A 60 11.30 -2.22 2.20
N LEU A 61 10.44 -2.73 3.10
CA LEU A 61 10.08 -2.03 4.33
C LEU A 61 11.29 -1.91 5.27
N ALA A 62 12.03 -3.00 5.50
CA ALA A 62 13.23 -3.00 6.33
C ALA A 62 14.31 -2.02 5.81
N GLN A 63 14.47 -1.95 4.49
CA GLN A 63 15.36 -0.96 3.86
C GLN A 63 14.97 0.47 4.22
N PHE A 64 13.66 0.80 4.16
CA PHE A 64 13.19 2.13 4.54
C PHE A 64 13.50 2.45 6.00
N TYR A 65 13.15 1.56 6.95
CA TYR A 65 13.38 1.80 8.37
C TYR A 65 14.86 1.84 8.72
N ARG A 66 15.71 1.08 8.05
CA ARG A 66 17.17 1.20 8.16
C ARG A 66 17.62 2.57 7.69
N ALA A 67 17.26 2.98 6.48
CA ALA A 67 17.63 4.27 5.91
C ALA A 67 17.23 5.43 6.82
N PHE A 68 16.01 5.38 7.35
CA PHE A 68 15.49 6.41 8.24
C PHE A 68 16.25 6.46 9.58
N ASN A 69 16.41 5.31 10.25
CA ASN A 69 17.02 5.22 11.58
C ASN A 69 18.54 5.47 11.56
N THR A 70 19.21 5.22 10.40
CA THR A 70 20.63 5.54 10.23
C THR A 70 20.88 6.88 9.54
N ARG A 71 19.81 7.61 9.16
CA ARG A 71 19.86 8.88 8.44
C ARG A 71 20.59 8.76 7.09
N ASP A 72 20.45 7.62 6.45
CA ASP A 72 21.07 7.33 5.14
C ASP A 72 20.16 7.84 4.01
N LEU A 73 20.45 9.08 3.56
CA LEU A 73 19.66 9.73 2.50
C LEU A 73 19.79 9.01 1.15
N LYS A 74 20.95 8.43 0.87
CA LYS A 74 21.15 7.63 -0.35
C LYS A 74 20.24 6.40 -0.36
N MET A 75 20.13 5.71 0.78
CA MET A 75 19.25 4.55 0.90
C MET A 75 17.77 4.95 0.87
N ILE A 76 17.39 6.17 1.32
CA ILE A 76 16.05 6.72 1.10
C ILE A 76 15.78 6.86 -0.40
N ASP A 77 16.70 7.48 -1.15
CA ASP A 77 16.57 7.65 -2.60
C ASP A 77 16.46 6.30 -3.31
N GLU A 78 17.23 5.30 -2.87
CA GLU A 78 17.16 3.95 -3.40
C GLU A 78 15.84 3.22 -3.06
N ASN A 79 15.18 3.56 -1.97
CA ASN A 79 13.92 2.94 -1.55
C ASN A 79 12.72 3.53 -2.29
N PHE A 80 12.71 4.83 -2.57
CA PHE A 80 11.64 5.48 -3.31
C PHE A 80 11.77 5.28 -4.83
N ALA A 81 10.66 5.39 -5.53
CA ALA A 81 10.66 5.45 -6.99
C ALA A 81 11.12 6.84 -7.46
N HIS A 82 11.88 6.85 -8.57
CA HIS A 82 12.24 8.10 -9.26
C HIS A 82 11.15 8.46 -10.27
N SER A 83 9.99 8.90 -9.78
CA SER A 83 8.79 9.15 -10.58
C SER A 83 8.04 10.37 -10.07
N ASP A 84 7.46 11.15 -10.98
CA ASP A 84 6.58 12.27 -10.65
C ASP A 84 5.26 11.83 -9.98
N GLU A 85 4.93 10.52 -10.05
CA GLU A 85 3.79 9.92 -9.37
C GLU A 85 4.01 9.68 -7.86
N VAL A 86 5.22 9.90 -7.36
CA VAL A 86 5.50 9.78 -5.92
C VAL A 86 4.77 10.87 -5.15
N ALA A 87 4.09 10.47 -4.07
CA ALA A 87 3.41 11.40 -3.18
C ALA A 87 3.66 11.08 -1.71
N ILE A 88 3.85 12.11 -0.90
CA ILE A 88 4.05 11.99 0.56
C ILE A 88 3.13 12.99 1.26
N ASP A 89 2.35 12.51 2.22
CA ASP A 89 1.47 13.33 3.06
C ASP A 89 1.57 12.84 4.51
N ASN A 90 2.70 13.08 5.11
CA ASN A 90 2.97 12.63 6.46
C ASN A 90 2.59 13.68 7.53
N HIS A 91 2.75 13.29 8.80
CA HIS A 91 2.43 14.10 9.98
C HIS A 91 3.25 15.40 10.12
N LEU A 92 4.25 15.65 9.28
CA LEU A 92 4.94 16.95 9.22
C LEU A 92 4.10 18.01 8.51
N GLY A 93 3.05 17.60 7.80
CA GLY A 93 2.06 18.45 7.14
C GLY A 93 2.42 18.80 5.70
N GLY A 94 1.40 19.19 4.97
CA GLY A 94 1.47 19.42 3.53
C GLY A 94 1.46 18.13 2.72
N ILE A 95 1.31 18.30 1.41
CA ILE A 95 1.39 17.21 0.44
C ILE A 95 2.54 17.53 -0.50
N ARG A 96 3.46 16.58 -0.66
CA ARG A 96 4.63 16.67 -1.53
C ARG A 96 4.45 15.69 -2.69
N ARG A 97 4.70 16.13 -3.92
CA ARG A 97 4.54 15.31 -5.13
C ARG A 97 5.75 15.47 -6.03
N GLY A 98 6.21 14.39 -6.62
CA GLY A 98 7.31 14.35 -7.58
C GLY A 98 8.54 13.58 -7.11
N ALA A 99 9.40 13.27 -8.06
CA ALA A 99 10.56 12.41 -7.90
C ALA A 99 11.54 12.86 -6.81
N ASP A 100 11.77 14.17 -6.67
CA ASP A 100 12.77 14.73 -5.75
C ASP A 100 12.24 14.94 -4.33
N GLN A 101 10.93 14.81 -4.13
CA GLN A 101 10.31 15.17 -2.86
C GLN A 101 10.67 14.26 -1.68
N PRO A 102 10.90 12.95 -1.86
CA PRO A 102 11.45 12.11 -0.78
C PRO A 102 12.80 12.63 -0.28
N HIS A 103 13.73 12.89 -1.22
CA HIS A 103 15.05 13.44 -0.89
C HIS A 103 14.95 14.72 -0.06
N VAL A 104 14.26 15.72 -0.58
CA VAL A 104 14.10 17.04 0.07
C VAL A 104 13.50 16.93 1.45
N MET A 105 12.47 16.09 1.60
CA MET A 105 11.77 15.92 2.87
C MET A 105 12.66 15.23 3.92
N TYR A 106 13.26 14.09 3.56
CA TYR A 106 14.07 13.33 4.51
C TYR A 106 15.40 14.01 4.83
N GLU A 107 16.00 14.72 3.88
CA GLU A 107 17.15 15.59 4.14
C GLU A 107 16.81 16.63 5.22
N GLY A 108 15.64 17.28 5.12
CA GLY A 108 15.16 18.22 6.12
C GLY A 108 14.97 17.58 7.50
N VAL A 109 14.40 16.37 7.57
CA VAL A 109 14.25 15.63 8.82
C VAL A 109 15.62 15.24 9.40
N PHE A 110 16.54 14.76 8.58
CA PHE A 110 17.88 14.32 9.03
C PHE A 110 18.78 15.47 9.50
N LYS A 111 18.60 16.65 8.93
CA LYS A 111 19.28 17.90 9.37
C LYS A 111 18.62 18.53 10.60
N SER A 112 17.40 18.09 10.97
CA SER A 112 16.73 18.64 12.15
C SER A 112 17.46 18.25 13.44
N PRO A 113 17.34 19.06 14.53
CA PRO A 113 17.90 18.72 15.82
C PRO A 113 17.17 17.56 16.48
N ALA A 114 15.97 17.22 16.03
CA ALA A 114 15.22 16.10 16.54
C ALA A 114 15.87 14.78 16.14
N ASP A 115 16.30 14.01 17.14
CA ASP A 115 16.77 12.63 16.91
C ASP A 115 15.56 11.70 16.93
N VAL A 116 15.16 11.23 15.76
CA VAL A 116 13.96 10.42 15.58
C VAL A 116 14.34 8.99 15.26
N HIS A 117 13.78 8.06 16.01
CA HIS A 117 13.88 6.61 15.76
C HIS A 117 12.50 5.98 15.74
N VAL A 118 12.19 5.19 14.73
CA VAL A 118 10.90 4.50 14.60
C VAL A 118 11.07 3.07 14.11
N GLU A 119 10.16 2.21 14.53
CA GLU A 119 10.02 0.82 14.12
C GLU A 119 8.58 0.59 13.66
N PHE A 120 8.36 -0.36 12.74
CA PHE A 120 7.05 -0.66 12.20
C PHE A 120 6.41 -1.86 12.90
N TRP A 121 5.28 -1.63 13.52
CA TRP A 121 4.59 -2.56 14.39
C TRP A 121 3.16 -2.80 13.95
N ASP A 122 2.60 -3.95 14.34
CA ASP A 122 1.17 -4.25 14.19
C ASP A 122 0.70 -3.93 12.77
N TYR A 123 1.34 -4.56 11.79
CA TYR A 123 1.15 -4.21 10.40
C TYR A 123 0.59 -5.36 9.57
N THR A 124 -0.08 -5.01 8.49
CA THR A 124 -0.52 -5.93 7.45
C THR A 124 0.15 -5.57 6.12
N ILE A 125 0.41 -6.59 5.30
CA ILE A 125 0.88 -6.42 3.92
C ILE A 125 -0.19 -6.99 3.00
N HIS A 126 -0.57 -6.19 2.01
CA HIS A 126 -1.53 -6.55 0.98
C HIS A 126 -0.87 -6.40 -0.38
N ARG A 127 -1.22 -7.26 -1.34
CA ARG A 127 -0.64 -7.22 -2.69
C ARG A 127 -1.71 -7.35 -3.77
N ALA A 128 -1.54 -6.58 -4.85
CA ALA A 128 -2.34 -6.66 -6.06
C ALA A 128 -1.42 -6.47 -7.28
N GLY A 129 -1.08 -7.57 -7.95
CA GLY A 129 -0.16 -7.54 -9.10
C GLY A 129 1.24 -7.05 -8.71
N ASP A 130 1.65 -5.96 -9.35
CA ASP A 130 2.91 -5.26 -9.16
C ASP A 130 2.85 -4.12 -8.10
N VAL A 131 1.81 -4.09 -7.30
CA VAL A 131 1.64 -3.14 -6.20
C VAL A 131 1.48 -3.90 -4.88
N PHE A 132 2.14 -3.44 -3.83
CA PHE A 132 1.76 -3.80 -2.47
C PHE A 132 1.57 -2.56 -1.62
N TRP A 133 0.77 -2.69 -0.57
CA TRP A 133 0.67 -1.68 0.47
C TRP A 133 0.78 -2.32 1.85
N ALA A 134 1.39 -1.58 2.74
CA ALA A 134 1.49 -1.94 4.14
C ALA A 134 0.75 -0.90 4.99
N VAL A 135 0.01 -1.38 5.98
CA VAL A 135 -0.72 -0.53 6.93
C VAL A 135 -0.37 -0.98 8.33
N GLY A 136 0.03 -0.06 9.20
CA GLY A 136 0.44 -0.39 10.56
C GLY A 136 0.73 0.83 11.41
N ARG A 137 1.57 0.63 12.43
CA ARG A 137 1.94 1.66 13.40
C ARG A 137 3.45 1.83 13.43
N GLU A 138 3.90 3.07 13.31
CA GLU A 138 5.27 3.41 13.69
C GLU A 138 5.29 3.74 15.17
N ARG A 139 6.14 3.06 15.91
CA ARG A 139 6.42 3.30 17.32
C ARG A 139 7.88 3.61 17.51
N GLY A 140 8.16 4.59 18.34
CA GLY A 140 9.52 4.99 18.59
C GLY A 140 9.63 6.17 19.53
N THR A 141 10.69 6.95 19.33
CA THR A 141 10.95 8.15 20.13
C THR A 141 11.49 9.27 19.25
N TYR A 142 11.31 10.49 19.71
CA TYR A 142 12.10 11.64 19.26
C TYR A 142 12.72 12.35 20.44
N ARG A 143 13.83 13.04 20.22
CA ARG A 143 14.54 13.86 21.19
C ARG A 143 14.64 15.28 20.67
N ASP A 144 14.34 16.27 21.52
CA ASP A 144 14.33 17.69 21.14
C ASP A 144 15.20 18.58 22.03
N GLY A 145 16.09 17.98 22.81
CA GLY A 145 16.92 18.67 23.82
C GLY A 145 16.36 18.58 25.24
N GLU A 146 15.09 18.30 25.42
CA GLU A 146 14.45 18.10 26.74
C GLU A 146 14.40 16.61 27.16
N GLY A 147 14.78 15.71 26.26
CA GLY A 147 14.80 14.28 26.52
C GLY A 147 14.10 13.47 25.42
N ALA A 148 13.96 12.17 25.66
CA ALA A 148 13.25 11.28 24.74
C ALA A 148 11.74 11.32 25.03
N LYS A 149 10.94 11.57 24.00
CA LYS A 149 9.47 11.55 24.04
C LYS A 149 8.95 10.42 23.15
N PRO A 150 7.88 9.71 23.54
CA PRO A 150 7.32 8.64 22.72
C PRO A 150 6.71 9.18 21.45
N LEU A 151 6.85 8.42 20.36
CA LEU A 151 6.26 8.73 19.07
C LEU A 151 5.38 7.56 18.61
N ASN A 152 4.11 7.85 18.32
CA ASN A 152 3.14 6.88 17.83
C ASN A 152 2.45 7.45 16.60
N ILE A 153 2.62 6.79 15.45
CA ILE A 153 2.12 7.21 14.15
C ILE A 153 1.32 6.07 13.55
N ARG A 154 0.14 6.35 13.01
CA ARG A 154 -0.52 5.44 12.06
C ARG A 154 0.08 5.71 10.70
N THR A 155 0.50 4.66 10.02
CA THR A 155 1.15 4.81 8.72
C THR A 155 0.63 3.82 7.68
N SER A 156 0.60 4.26 6.44
CA SER A 156 0.45 3.42 5.27
C SER A 156 1.52 3.75 4.24
N ARG A 157 1.96 2.71 3.52
CA ARG A 157 2.99 2.81 2.49
C ARG A 157 2.56 2.01 1.28
N ILE A 158 2.71 2.58 0.09
CA ILE A 158 2.43 1.90 -1.17
C ILE A 158 3.74 1.75 -1.93
N PHE A 159 3.97 0.56 -2.44
CA PHE A 159 5.14 0.21 -3.24
C PHE A 159 4.71 -0.36 -4.58
N GLN A 160 5.50 -0.10 -5.61
CA GLN A 160 5.38 -0.68 -6.93
C GLN A 160 6.63 -1.50 -7.25
N LEU A 161 6.46 -2.64 -7.92
CA LEU A 161 7.56 -3.46 -8.40
C LEU A 161 8.11 -2.82 -9.69
N ILE A 162 9.33 -2.29 -9.61
CA ILE A 162 10.02 -1.62 -10.70
C ILE A 162 11.37 -2.30 -10.87
N ASP A 163 11.66 -2.82 -12.04
CA ASP A 163 12.92 -3.51 -12.37
C ASP A 163 13.31 -4.61 -11.35
N GLY A 164 12.31 -5.40 -10.94
CA GLY A 164 12.49 -6.51 -10.00
C GLY A 164 12.66 -6.12 -8.53
N ARG A 165 12.51 -4.85 -8.18
CA ARG A 165 12.62 -4.32 -6.81
C ARG A 165 11.38 -3.52 -6.43
N TRP A 166 10.93 -3.65 -5.18
CA TRP A 166 9.89 -2.80 -4.65
C TRP A 166 10.43 -1.39 -4.40
N ARG A 167 9.76 -0.39 -5.00
CA ARG A 167 10.03 1.04 -4.83
C ARG A 167 8.83 1.72 -4.20
N GLN A 168 9.05 2.54 -3.19
CA GLN A 168 7.98 3.25 -2.52
C GLN A 168 7.42 4.36 -3.39
N MET A 169 6.09 4.36 -3.59
CA MET A 169 5.35 5.36 -4.36
C MET A 169 4.64 6.35 -3.44
N HIS A 170 4.27 5.90 -2.24
CA HIS A 170 3.48 6.74 -1.35
C HIS A 170 3.80 6.44 0.12
N HIS A 171 3.80 7.50 0.91
CA HIS A 171 3.87 7.44 2.36
C HIS A 171 2.84 8.37 2.98
N HIS A 172 1.92 7.80 3.76
CA HIS A 172 1.04 8.54 4.66
C HIS A 172 1.40 8.23 6.10
N GLY A 173 1.43 9.27 6.94
CA GLY A 173 1.62 9.13 8.38
C GLY A 173 0.80 10.15 9.16
N SER A 174 0.11 9.72 10.21
CA SER A 174 -0.70 10.60 11.05
C SER A 174 -0.51 10.31 12.54
N ILE A 175 -0.43 11.38 13.35
CA ILE A 175 -0.40 11.33 14.81
C ILE A 175 -1.79 11.69 15.32
N GLU A 176 -2.41 10.80 16.09
CA GLU A 176 -3.78 11.01 16.58
C GLU A 176 -3.87 12.02 17.73
N ASN A 177 -2.82 12.08 18.55
CA ASN A 177 -2.77 13.02 19.67
C ASN A 177 -2.32 14.40 19.18
N ALA A 178 -3.22 15.39 19.24
CA ALA A 178 -2.97 16.73 18.72
C ALA A 178 -1.82 17.46 19.45
N THR A 179 -1.66 17.26 20.78
CA THR A 179 -0.56 17.83 21.55
C THR A 179 0.77 17.22 21.09
N LEU A 180 0.85 15.90 21.03
CA LEU A 180 2.04 15.20 20.53
C LEU A 180 2.38 15.61 19.09
N LEU A 181 1.38 15.78 18.22
CA LEU A 181 1.59 16.25 16.85
C LEU A 181 2.25 17.64 16.84
N GLY A 182 1.73 18.58 17.64
CA GLY A 182 2.28 19.94 17.73
C GLY A 182 3.71 19.94 18.27
N GLU A 183 3.98 19.22 19.34
CA GLU A 183 5.32 19.09 19.94
C GLU A 183 6.32 18.50 18.95
N TYR A 184 5.95 17.40 18.29
CA TYR A 184 6.81 16.76 17.30
C TYR A 184 7.10 17.67 16.10
N GLN A 185 6.08 18.34 15.56
CA GLN A 185 6.25 19.27 14.44
C GLN A 185 7.17 20.43 14.81
N ASN A 186 7.04 20.97 16.02
CA ASN A 186 7.90 22.03 16.52
C ASN A 186 9.36 21.55 16.69
N ALA A 187 9.57 20.35 17.23
CA ALA A 187 10.89 19.76 17.39
C ALA A 187 11.62 19.62 16.04
N VAL A 188 10.93 19.14 15.01
CA VAL A 188 11.52 18.96 13.66
C VAL A 188 11.74 20.29 12.95
N ARG A 189 10.83 21.26 13.09
CA ARG A 189 10.88 22.54 12.36
C ARG A 189 11.79 23.58 13.01
N SER A 190 12.03 23.50 14.31
CA SER A 190 12.83 24.50 15.04
C SER A 190 14.28 24.64 14.55
N ALA A 191 14.78 23.71 13.74
CA ALA A 191 16.06 23.81 13.07
C ALA A 191 16.05 24.75 11.86
N ALA A 192 14.94 24.81 11.12
CA ALA A 192 14.86 25.61 9.91
C ALA A 192 14.90 27.12 10.17
N SER A 193 14.54 27.57 11.39
CA SER A 193 14.52 28.98 11.78
C SER A 193 15.86 29.50 12.35
N LYS A 194 16.83 28.62 12.64
CA LYS A 194 18.14 29.00 13.18
C LYS A 194 19.25 29.08 12.14
N SER A 195 18.95 28.76 10.89
CA SER A 195 19.89 28.75 9.76
C SER A 195 19.65 29.87 8.71
N GLN A 196 18.86 30.91 9.07
CA GLN A 196 18.71 32.13 8.29
C GLN A 196 19.43 33.31 8.90
#